data_d0f529fe6fe6c15a3ef7376f4f536f94
#
_entry.id   d0f529fe6fe6c15a3ef7376f4f536f94
#
_cell.length_a   1.000
_cell.length_b   1.000
_cell.length_c   1.000
_cell.angle_alpha   90.00
_cell.angle_beta   90.00
_cell.angle_gamma   90.00
#
_symmetry.space_group_name_H-M   'P 1'
#
loop_
_entity.id
_entity.type
_entity.pdbx_description
1 polymer ?
#
loop_
_entity_poly.entity_id
_entity_poly.type
_entity_poly.pdbx_seq_one_letter_code
_entity_poly.pdbx_strand_id
1 'polypeptide(L)'
;MANIAQVVNVLQSVILTEGDKMVKTPTYYVYEMYKDHQEAQLVDCYIDCPKVTCEGFDIPVVSSSASVNEEGKMTITITNPHLTESLTVSAQILGSYNNCEATILTGKMDDHNDFENPDNVQLAAFDGASLNDGILSVEMPAMSLSLIHI
;
A
#
# COMPACT_ATOMS: atom_id res chain seq x y z
N MET A 1 -13.17 4.32 -6.30
CA MET A 1 -12.96 5.80 -6.07
C MET A 1 -12.96 6.01 -4.56
N ALA A 2 -11.96 6.70 -4.02
CA ALA A 2 -11.91 7.07 -2.62
C ALA A 2 -12.02 8.61 -2.52
N ASN A 3 -12.88 9.08 -1.64
CA ASN A 3 -13.10 10.51 -1.42
C ASN A 3 -12.79 10.86 0.02
N ILE A 4 -12.09 11.96 0.24
CA ILE A 4 -11.87 12.54 1.55
C ILE A 4 -12.56 13.91 1.60
N ALA A 5 -13.27 14.20 2.69
CA ALA A 5 -14.13 15.37 2.75
C ALA A 5 -13.34 16.68 2.72
N GLN A 6 -12.23 16.74 3.43
CA GLN A 6 -11.35 17.90 3.50
C GLN A 6 -9.88 17.42 3.59
N VAL A 7 -8.97 18.22 3.06
CA VAL A 7 -7.57 17.83 2.90
C VAL A 7 -6.72 18.33 4.06
N VAL A 8 -7.02 19.50 4.64
CA VAL A 8 -6.13 20.18 5.59
C VAL A 8 -6.86 20.42 6.92
N ASN A 9 -6.17 20.14 8.02
CA ASN A 9 -6.57 20.48 9.42
C ASN A 9 -7.96 19.99 9.83
N VAL A 10 -8.32 18.81 9.44
CA VAL A 10 -9.59 18.16 9.85
C VAL A 10 -9.30 16.80 10.47
N LEU A 11 -10.30 16.14 11.04
CA LEU A 11 -10.20 14.90 11.81
C LEU A 11 -9.54 13.85 10.98
N GLN A 12 -9.37 13.58 9.93
CA GLN A 12 -8.60 12.62 9.12
C GLN A 12 -7.92 13.31 7.93
N SER A 13 -7.35 14.46 8.21
CA SER A 13 -6.73 15.26 7.15
C SER A 13 -5.53 14.56 6.52
N VAL A 14 -5.29 14.86 5.28
CA VAL A 14 -4.10 14.43 4.54
C VAL A 14 -2.88 15.23 4.97
N ILE A 15 -3.10 16.51 5.29
CA ILE A 15 -2.06 17.47 5.69
C ILE A 15 -2.50 18.21 6.95
N LEU A 16 -1.58 18.39 7.88
CA LEU A 16 -1.72 19.29 9.03
C LEU A 16 -0.82 20.51 8.84
N THR A 17 -1.32 21.68 9.22
CA THR A 17 -0.54 22.93 9.20
C THR A 17 -0.72 23.70 10.49
N GLU A 18 0.37 24.29 10.99
CA GLU A 18 0.37 25.20 12.13
C GLU A 18 1.45 26.27 11.92
N GLY A 19 1.05 27.51 11.76
CA GLY A 19 1.96 28.61 11.42
C GLY A 19 2.68 28.35 10.11
N ASP A 20 4.00 28.25 10.15
CA ASP A 20 4.89 27.94 9.02
C ASP A 20 5.22 26.46 8.87
N LYS A 21 4.67 25.60 9.73
CA LYS A 21 4.92 24.15 9.71
C LYS A 21 3.83 23.41 8.92
N MET A 22 4.25 22.32 8.29
CA MET A 22 3.38 21.38 7.58
C MET A 22 3.79 19.94 7.91
N VAL A 23 2.82 19.07 8.13
CA VAL A 23 3.01 17.64 8.36
C VAL A 23 2.15 16.85 7.39
N LYS A 24 2.74 15.84 6.76
CA LYS A 24 2.05 14.84 5.96
C LYS A 24 1.59 13.72 6.89
N THR A 25 0.30 13.42 6.92
CA THR A 25 -0.22 12.30 7.72
C THR A 25 0.03 10.96 7.01
N PRO A 26 -0.09 9.80 7.67
CA PRO A 26 -0.06 8.49 6.99
C PRO A 26 -1.05 8.40 5.83
N THR A 27 -2.21 9.05 5.92
CA THR A 27 -3.20 9.14 4.84
C THR A 27 -2.63 9.81 3.58
N TYR A 28 -1.76 10.82 3.71
CA TYR A 28 -1.06 11.42 2.57
C TYR A 28 -0.29 10.36 1.78
N TYR A 29 0.48 9.52 2.47
CA TYR A 29 1.31 8.51 1.82
C TYR A 29 0.48 7.41 1.15
N VAL A 30 -0.70 7.07 1.69
CA VAL A 30 -1.63 6.17 0.99
C VAL A 30 -2.06 6.77 -0.36
N TYR A 31 -2.46 8.05 -0.40
CA TYR A 31 -2.79 8.73 -1.66
C TYR A 31 -1.57 8.82 -2.60
N GLU A 32 -0.39 9.09 -2.06
CA GLU A 32 0.87 9.11 -2.82
C GLU A 32 1.12 7.75 -3.51
N MET A 33 0.92 6.64 -2.80
CA MET A 33 1.09 5.30 -3.36
C MET A 33 0.04 4.98 -4.43
N TYR A 34 -1.22 5.35 -4.22
CA TYR A 34 -2.29 5.03 -5.16
C TYR A 34 -2.34 5.94 -6.40
N LYS A 35 -1.58 7.04 -6.45
CA LYS A 35 -1.56 7.90 -7.64
C LYS A 35 -1.13 7.16 -8.91
N ASP A 36 -0.26 6.17 -8.78
CA ASP A 36 0.29 5.42 -9.91
C ASP A 36 -0.73 4.45 -10.56
N HIS A 37 -1.88 4.26 -9.91
CA HIS A 37 -3.04 3.58 -10.50
C HIS A 37 -3.96 4.51 -11.30
N GLN A 38 -3.76 5.84 -11.23
CA GLN A 38 -4.58 6.79 -11.96
C GLN A 38 -4.26 6.72 -13.46
N GLU A 39 -5.32 6.80 -14.29
CA GLU A 39 -5.21 6.75 -15.75
C GLU A 39 -4.58 5.45 -16.29
N ALA A 40 -4.46 4.43 -15.43
CA ALA A 40 -3.94 3.12 -15.80
C ALA A 40 -5.09 2.11 -16.01
N GLN A 41 -4.85 1.09 -16.80
CA GLN A 41 -5.80 0.03 -17.05
C GLN A 41 -5.79 -0.96 -15.87
N LEU A 42 -6.96 -1.21 -15.28
CA LEU A 42 -7.14 -2.23 -14.25
C LEU A 42 -6.74 -3.61 -14.79
N VAL A 43 -5.99 -4.34 -13.97
CA VAL A 43 -5.66 -5.76 -14.19
C VAL A 43 -6.42 -6.61 -13.18
N ASP A 44 -7.05 -7.67 -13.66
CA ASP A 44 -7.75 -8.60 -12.78
C ASP A 44 -6.76 -9.32 -11.86
N CYS A 45 -7.02 -9.25 -10.56
CA CYS A 45 -6.26 -9.94 -9.53
C CYS A 45 -7.15 -11.01 -8.88
N TYR A 46 -6.69 -12.25 -8.90
CA TYR A 46 -7.30 -13.31 -8.11
C TYR A 46 -6.42 -13.60 -6.89
N ILE A 47 -7.03 -13.55 -5.71
CA ILE A 47 -6.32 -13.83 -4.46
C ILE A 47 -6.96 -15.04 -3.80
N ASP A 48 -6.14 -16.06 -3.56
CA ASP A 48 -6.47 -17.18 -2.69
C ASP A 48 -5.72 -16.99 -1.37
N CYS A 49 -6.44 -16.61 -0.33
CA CYS A 49 -5.87 -16.36 0.98
C CYS A 49 -6.85 -16.79 2.10
N PRO A 50 -6.36 -17.04 3.30
CA PRO A 50 -7.20 -17.23 4.47
C PRO A 50 -8.17 -16.06 4.68
N LYS A 51 -9.26 -16.33 5.36
CA LYS A 51 -10.23 -15.31 5.73
C LYS A 51 -10.35 -15.24 7.24
N VAL A 52 -10.62 -14.06 7.74
CA VAL A 52 -10.99 -13.82 9.13
C VAL A 52 -12.48 -13.55 9.18
N THR A 53 -13.18 -14.33 10.01
CA THR A 53 -14.62 -14.12 10.25
C THR A 53 -14.79 -13.09 11.37
N CYS A 54 -15.44 -11.99 11.07
CA CYS A 54 -15.77 -10.95 12.02
C CYS A 54 -17.28 -10.64 11.92
N GLU A 55 -18.01 -10.78 13.00
CA GLU A 55 -19.46 -10.49 13.09
C GLU A 55 -20.30 -11.16 11.97
N GLY A 56 -19.89 -12.35 11.51
CA GLY A 56 -20.57 -13.09 10.45
C GLY A 56 -20.16 -12.73 9.02
N PHE A 57 -19.15 -11.87 8.85
CA PHE A 57 -18.54 -11.55 7.57
C PHE A 57 -17.16 -12.20 7.44
N ASP A 58 -16.90 -12.82 6.30
CA ASP A 58 -15.58 -13.35 5.94
C ASP A 58 -14.78 -12.30 5.18
N ILE A 59 -13.70 -11.84 5.80
CA ILE A 59 -12.81 -10.81 5.25
C ILE A 59 -11.49 -11.48 4.84
N PRO A 60 -11.02 -11.31 3.59
CA PRO A 60 -9.69 -11.76 3.19
C PRO A 60 -8.60 -11.13 4.06
N VAL A 61 -7.59 -11.91 4.46
CA VAL A 61 -6.47 -11.40 5.25
C VAL A 61 -5.48 -10.54 4.43
N VAL A 62 -5.63 -10.54 3.10
CA VAL A 62 -4.83 -9.71 2.19
C VAL A 62 -5.77 -9.08 1.17
N SER A 63 -5.52 -7.84 0.82
CA SER A 63 -6.14 -7.21 -0.33
C SER A 63 -5.08 -6.70 -1.30
N SER A 64 -5.37 -6.74 -2.59
CA SER A 64 -4.48 -6.18 -3.61
C SER A 64 -5.25 -5.47 -4.71
N SER A 65 -4.54 -4.61 -5.42
CA SER A 65 -4.99 -3.97 -6.65
C SER A 65 -3.82 -3.93 -7.64
N ALA A 66 -4.09 -4.13 -8.91
CA ALA A 66 -3.07 -4.03 -9.95
C ALA A 66 -3.58 -3.23 -11.15
N SER A 67 -2.69 -2.51 -11.78
CA SER A 67 -2.96 -1.78 -13.01
C SER A 67 -1.72 -1.70 -13.90
N VAL A 68 -1.92 -1.47 -15.19
CA VAL A 68 -0.86 -1.27 -16.17
C VAL A 68 -1.06 0.09 -16.82
N ASN A 69 -0.02 0.91 -16.84
CA ASN A 69 -0.05 2.21 -17.51
C ASN A 69 0.19 2.10 -19.03
N GLU A 70 0.11 3.20 -19.74
CA GLU A 70 0.31 3.25 -21.20
C GLU A 70 1.72 2.82 -21.65
N GLU A 71 2.71 2.92 -20.76
CA GLU A 71 4.10 2.50 -21.00
C GLU A 71 4.32 1.00 -20.77
N GLY A 72 3.29 0.28 -20.30
CA GLY A 72 3.35 -1.14 -19.98
C GLY A 72 3.92 -1.45 -18.59
N LYS A 73 4.17 -0.45 -17.76
CA LYS A 73 4.60 -0.62 -16.38
C LYS A 73 3.42 -1.08 -15.53
N MET A 74 3.58 -2.19 -14.83
CA MET A 74 2.57 -2.69 -13.89
C MET A 74 2.82 -2.15 -12.50
N THR A 75 1.77 -1.64 -11.89
CA THR A 75 1.74 -1.21 -10.48
C THR A 75 0.84 -2.15 -9.70
N ILE A 76 1.36 -2.70 -8.61
CA ILE A 76 0.64 -3.61 -7.71
C ILE A 76 0.69 -3.04 -6.31
N THR A 77 -0.47 -2.91 -5.67
CA THR A 77 -0.56 -2.59 -4.23
C THR A 77 -1.05 -3.82 -3.48
N ILE A 78 -0.42 -4.10 -2.33
CA ILE A 78 -0.79 -5.21 -1.45
C ILE A 78 -0.88 -4.67 -0.03
N THR A 79 -1.96 -5.03 0.68
CA THR A 79 -2.20 -4.61 2.06
C THR A 79 -2.24 -5.83 2.97
N ASN A 80 -1.45 -5.81 4.04
CA ASN A 80 -1.56 -6.73 5.16
C ASN A 80 -2.09 -5.97 6.39
N PRO A 81 -3.37 -6.08 6.71
CA PRO A 81 -3.97 -5.40 7.86
C PRO A 81 -3.79 -6.17 9.18
N HIS A 82 -3.14 -7.34 9.18
CA HIS A 82 -2.93 -8.12 10.40
C HIS A 82 -2.09 -7.34 11.42
N LEU A 83 -2.48 -7.36 12.70
CA LEU A 83 -1.85 -6.52 13.72
C LEU A 83 -0.45 -6.99 14.13
N THR A 84 -0.16 -8.29 13.99
CA THR A 84 1.07 -8.89 14.56
C THR A 84 1.75 -9.88 13.63
N GLU A 85 1.06 -10.38 12.60
CA GLU A 85 1.60 -11.44 11.74
C GLU A 85 2.04 -10.90 10.39
N SER A 86 3.24 -11.27 9.98
CA SER A 86 3.69 -11.11 8.60
C SER A 86 3.11 -12.21 7.71
N LEU A 87 2.96 -11.91 6.44
CA LEU A 87 2.42 -12.81 5.43
C LEU A 87 3.35 -12.86 4.22
N THR A 88 3.54 -14.05 3.67
CA THR A 88 4.19 -14.20 2.36
C THR A 88 3.11 -14.32 1.29
N VAL A 89 3.14 -13.39 0.35
CA VAL A 89 2.26 -13.40 -0.83
C VAL A 89 3.07 -13.89 -2.03
N SER A 90 2.53 -14.87 -2.76
CA SER A 90 3.10 -15.34 -4.02
C SER A 90 2.09 -15.14 -5.14
N ALA A 91 2.49 -14.46 -6.21
CA ALA A 91 1.62 -14.18 -7.34
C ALA A 91 2.28 -14.58 -8.66
N GLN A 92 1.51 -15.30 -9.51
CA GLN A 92 1.91 -15.54 -10.89
C GLN A 92 1.60 -14.30 -11.72
N ILE A 93 2.63 -13.68 -12.28
CA ILE A 93 2.51 -12.53 -13.15
C ILE A 93 2.44 -12.99 -14.61
N LEU A 94 1.39 -12.59 -15.30
CA LEU A 94 1.24 -12.87 -16.73
C LEU A 94 1.83 -11.73 -17.54
N GLY A 95 2.90 -12.01 -18.29
CA GLY A 95 3.64 -11.02 -19.07
C GLY A 95 5.15 -11.19 -18.95
N SER A 96 5.90 -10.32 -19.60
CA SER A 96 7.37 -10.35 -19.59
C SER A 96 7.86 -9.12 -18.79
N TYR A 97 8.00 -9.31 -17.51
CA TYR A 97 8.50 -8.31 -16.56
C TYR A 97 9.81 -8.81 -15.95
N ASN A 98 10.80 -7.93 -15.81
CA ASN A 98 12.14 -8.29 -15.34
C ASN A 98 12.64 -7.44 -14.17
N ASN A 99 11.95 -6.35 -13.89
CA ASN A 99 12.29 -5.46 -12.78
C ASN A 99 11.27 -5.62 -11.64
N CYS A 100 11.73 -5.39 -10.42
CA CYS A 100 10.86 -5.33 -9.25
C CYS A 100 11.41 -4.25 -8.33
N GLU A 101 10.68 -3.16 -8.21
CA GLU A 101 10.98 -2.09 -7.25
C GLU A 101 9.78 -1.95 -6.32
N ALA A 102 10.04 -1.86 -5.03
CA ALA A 102 8.96 -1.76 -4.05
C ALA A 102 9.22 -0.68 -3.01
N THR A 103 8.11 -0.08 -2.56
CA THR A 103 8.06 0.81 -1.41
C THR A 103 7.01 0.29 -0.43
N ILE A 104 7.19 0.64 0.84
CA ILE A 104 6.30 0.22 1.92
C ILE A 104 5.91 1.39 2.80
N LEU A 105 4.67 1.38 3.24
CA LEU A 105 4.17 2.16 4.36
C LEU A 105 3.81 1.20 5.47
N THR A 106 4.44 1.33 6.63
CA THR A 106 4.18 0.49 7.80
C THR A 106 4.38 1.28 9.08
N GLY A 107 3.80 0.82 10.16
CA GLY A 107 3.90 1.40 11.49
C GLY A 107 3.09 0.58 12.48
N LYS A 108 3.03 1.00 13.72
CA LYS A 108 2.13 0.44 14.73
C LYS A 108 0.77 1.12 14.65
N MET A 109 -0.24 0.52 15.29
CA MET A 109 -1.61 1.03 15.26
C MET A 109 -1.74 2.49 15.74
N ASP A 110 -0.91 2.89 16.72
CA ASP A 110 -0.94 4.22 17.31
C ASP A 110 0.06 5.20 16.67
N ASP A 111 0.86 4.74 15.71
CA ASP A 111 1.86 5.59 15.06
C ASP A 111 1.17 6.63 14.18
N HIS A 112 1.57 7.87 14.35
CA HIS A 112 1.09 9.00 13.59
C HIS A 112 2.20 10.04 13.40
N ASN A 113 2.00 10.96 12.50
CA ASN A 113 2.86 12.10 12.28
C ASN A 113 2.26 13.34 12.94
N ASP A 114 3.07 14.07 13.67
CA ASP A 114 2.73 15.32 14.32
C ASP A 114 3.81 16.39 14.09
N PHE A 115 3.66 17.58 14.68
CA PHE A 115 4.62 18.67 14.50
C PHE A 115 5.96 18.48 15.24
N GLU A 116 6.04 17.52 16.16
CA GLU A 116 7.27 17.15 16.88
C GLU A 116 7.99 16.00 16.15
N ASN A 117 7.22 15.08 15.54
CA ASN A 117 7.69 13.92 14.80
C ASN A 117 7.01 13.81 13.44
N PRO A 118 7.33 14.71 12.49
CA PRO A 118 6.60 14.84 11.23
C PRO A 118 6.79 13.65 10.27
N ASP A 119 7.84 12.87 10.46
CA ASP A 119 8.24 11.75 9.60
C ASP A 119 8.27 10.40 10.35
N ASN A 120 7.51 10.27 11.45
CA ASN A 120 7.42 9.01 12.21
C ASN A 120 6.90 7.84 11.36
N VAL A 121 5.92 8.10 10.50
CA VAL A 121 5.39 7.16 9.50
C VAL A 121 5.58 7.77 8.13
N GLN A 122 6.39 7.14 7.28
CA GLN A 122 6.69 7.60 5.92
C GLN A 122 6.98 6.43 4.98
N LEU A 123 6.98 6.70 3.68
CA LEU A 123 7.37 5.70 2.69
C LEU A 123 8.85 5.33 2.84
N ALA A 124 9.14 4.05 2.75
CA ALA A 124 10.49 3.51 2.74
C ALA A 124 10.70 2.57 1.56
N ALA A 125 11.94 2.43 1.10
CA ALA A 125 12.31 1.37 0.17
C ALA A 125 12.01 0.00 0.80
N PHE A 126 11.58 -0.96 -0.02
CA PHE A 126 11.15 -2.27 0.48
C PHE A 126 11.84 -3.40 -0.29
N ASP A 127 12.73 -4.10 0.40
CA ASP A 127 13.50 -5.22 -0.15
C ASP A 127 12.77 -6.57 -0.03
N GLY A 128 11.59 -6.60 0.59
CA GLY A 128 10.79 -7.80 0.78
C GLY A 128 10.04 -8.29 -0.46
N ALA A 129 10.20 -7.62 -1.61
CA ALA A 129 9.59 -8.03 -2.87
C ALA A 129 10.64 -8.50 -3.87
N SER A 130 10.35 -9.58 -4.57
CA SER A 130 11.22 -10.12 -5.64
C SER A 130 10.40 -10.72 -6.77
N LEU A 131 10.89 -10.60 -8.00
CA LEU A 131 10.27 -11.19 -9.19
C LEU A 131 11.28 -12.14 -9.84
N ASN A 132 10.94 -13.44 -9.88
CA ASN A 132 11.78 -14.48 -10.47
C ASN A 132 10.91 -15.40 -11.33
N ASP A 133 11.28 -15.60 -12.57
CA ASP A 133 10.60 -16.48 -13.52
C ASP A 133 9.07 -16.24 -13.60
N GLY A 134 8.66 -14.97 -13.55
CA GLY A 134 7.24 -14.58 -13.58
C GLY A 134 6.48 -14.80 -12.26
N ILE A 135 7.18 -15.16 -11.19
CA ILE A 135 6.60 -15.28 -9.85
C ILE A 135 7.05 -14.08 -9.01
N LEU A 136 6.10 -13.26 -8.62
CA LEU A 136 6.29 -12.20 -7.63
C LEU A 136 6.13 -12.81 -6.23
N SER A 137 7.16 -12.67 -5.41
CA SER A 137 7.12 -13.04 -3.98
C SER A 137 7.28 -11.81 -3.12
N VAL A 138 6.41 -11.65 -2.14
CA VAL A 138 6.38 -10.46 -1.26
C VAL A 138 6.22 -10.88 0.19
N GLU A 139 7.17 -10.51 1.03
CA GLU A 139 7.13 -10.73 2.48
C GLU A 139 6.53 -9.51 3.17
N MET A 140 5.21 -9.48 3.33
CA MET A 140 4.46 -8.36 3.89
C MET A 140 4.53 -8.36 5.42
N PRO A 141 5.17 -7.38 6.06
CA PRO A 141 5.07 -7.20 7.50
C PRO A 141 3.61 -6.98 7.96
N ALA A 142 3.35 -7.16 9.24
CA ALA A 142 2.09 -6.76 9.83
C ALA A 142 1.83 -5.26 9.63
N MET A 143 0.56 -4.85 9.57
CA MET A 143 0.12 -3.45 9.44
C MET A 143 0.88 -2.70 8.35
N SER A 144 0.89 -3.24 7.14
CA SER A 144 1.64 -2.67 6.02
C SER A 144 0.83 -2.54 4.74
N LEU A 145 1.21 -1.56 3.95
CA LEU A 145 0.81 -1.36 2.56
C LEU A 145 2.07 -1.29 1.71
N SER A 146 2.21 -2.18 0.74
CA SER A 146 3.29 -2.11 -0.24
C SER A 146 2.80 -1.63 -1.60
N LEU A 147 3.64 -0.88 -2.28
CA LEU A 147 3.52 -0.52 -3.69
C LEU A 147 4.68 -1.15 -4.43
N ILE A 148 4.38 -1.91 -5.46
CA ILE A 148 5.35 -2.67 -6.24
C ILE A 148 5.23 -2.28 -7.70
N HIS A 149 6.35 -1.95 -8.31
CA HIS A 149 6.47 -1.68 -9.74
C HIS A 149 7.24 -2.81 -10.42
N ILE A 150 6.67 -3.33 -11.49
CA ILE A 150 7.31 -4.34 -12.34
C ILE A 150 7.16 -4.00 -13.82
#